data_fc48fb76724868cca0aa1ae87fbdab62
#
_entry.id   fc48fb76724868cca0aa1ae87fbdab62
#
_cell.length_a   1.000
_cell.length_b   1.000
_cell.length_c   1.000
_cell.angle_alpha   90.00
_cell.angle_beta   90.00
_cell.angle_gamma   90.00
#
_symmetry.space_group_name_H-M   'P 1'
#
loop_
_entity.id
_entity.type
_entity.pdbx_description
1 polymer ?
#
loop_
_entity_poly.entity_id
_entity_poly.type
_entity_poly.pdbx_seq_one_letter_code
_entity_poly.pdbx_strand_id
1 'polypeptide(L)'
;MQIEIPGYKTLHLKYLLLDYNGTIALDGHLSETVKELICEISKELEVFVLTADTHGTAAKECDELPVTLKTFPTFNAMNHKLEIINSLDGSYCCAIGNGRNDVLMCYAAGLSICVMGEEGCCSKLIQNSHVTVKSIENALELLLKPKRLIATLRG
;
A
#
# COMPACT_ATOMS: atom_id res chain seq x y z
N MET A 1 -4.89 -13.80 4.06
CA MET A 1 -4.34 -14.23 2.74
C MET A 1 -3.00 -14.90 2.94
N GLN A 2 -2.78 -16.11 2.39
CA GLN A 2 -1.49 -16.81 2.43
C GLN A 2 -0.96 -16.96 1.00
N ILE A 3 0.33 -16.61 0.79
CA ILE A 3 0.98 -16.70 -0.54
C ILE A 3 2.34 -17.35 -0.33
N GLU A 4 2.51 -18.58 -0.82
CA GLU A 4 3.79 -19.27 -0.83
C GLU A 4 4.59 -18.88 -2.07
N ILE A 5 5.79 -18.36 -1.89
CA ILE A 5 6.69 -17.93 -2.96
C ILE A 5 7.89 -18.87 -2.97
N PRO A 6 7.97 -19.82 -3.93
CA PRO A 6 9.03 -20.83 -4.01
C PRO A 6 10.42 -20.19 -4.08
N GLY A 7 11.35 -20.69 -3.27
CA GLY A 7 12.72 -20.20 -3.20
C GLY A 7 12.89 -18.85 -2.49
N TYR A 8 11.80 -18.31 -1.92
CA TYR A 8 11.84 -17.02 -1.22
C TYR A 8 11.23 -17.10 0.18
N LYS A 9 9.91 -16.90 0.33
CA LYS A 9 9.22 -16.93 1.62
C LYS A 9 7.73 -17.24 1.47
N THR A 10 7.07 -17.59 2.57
CA THR A 10 5.61 -17.62 2.66
C THR A 10 5.11 -16.34 3.33
N LEU A 11 4.21 -15.63 2.65
CA LEU A 11 3.54 -14.44 3.17
C LEU A 11 2.25 -14.84 3.88
N HIS A 12 1.99 -14.25 5.05
CA HIS A 12 0.75 -14.42 5.82
C HIS A 12 0.12 -13.04 6.03
N LEU A 13 -0.50 -12.49 5.00
CA LEU A 13 -1.02 -11.12 5.02
C LEU A 13 -2.38 -11.07 5.71
N LYS A 14 -2.55 -10.11 6.61
CA LYS A 14 -3.79 -9.76 7.31
C LYS A 14 -4.21 -8.32 7.01
N TYR A 15 -3.23 -7.44 6.79
CA TYR A 15 -3.41 -6.01 6.68
C TYR A 15 -2.85 -5.48 5.36
N LEU A 16 -3.57 -4.53 4.76
CA LEU A 16 -3.10 -3.74 3.63
C LEU A 16 -3.02 -2.28 4.05
N LEU A 17 -1.83 -1.69 3.99
CA LEU A 17 -1.57 -0.29 4.28
C LEU A 17 -1.32 0.45 2.97
N LEU A 18 -2.17 1.44 2.68
CA LEU A 18 -2.14 2.23 1.47
C LEU A 18 -1.78 3.67 1.79
N ASP A 19 -0.72 4.20 1.18
CA ASP A 19 -0.54 5.64 1.08
C ASP A 19 -1.62 6.25 0.18
N TYR A 20 -1.96 7.52 0.39
CA TYR A 20 -3.05 8.19 -0.31
C TYR A 20 -2.55 8.98 -1.54
N ASN A 21 -1.90 10.14 -1.32
CA ASN A 21 -1.50 11.05 -2.40
C ASN A 21 -0.38 10.47 -3.25
N GLY A 22 -0.60 10.42 -4.58
CA GLY A 22 0.34 9.85 -5.53
C GLY A 22 0.39 8.32 -5.54
N THR A 23 -0.37 7.65 -4.66
CA THR A 23 -0.48 6.19 -4.58
C THR A 23 -1.88 5.74 -5.01
N ILE A 24 -2.91 5.86 -4.14
CA ILE A 24 -4.28 5.49 -4.50
C ILE A 24 -5.07 6.66 -5.07
N ALA A 25 -4.66 7.89 -4.80
CA ALA A 25 -5.28 9.11 -5.30
C ALA A 25 -4.31 9.89 -6.21
N LEU A 26 -4.82 10.38 -7.33
CA LEU A 26 -4.16 11.32 -8.22
C LEU A 26 -4.81 12.70 -8.00
N ASP A 27 -4.01 13.73 -7.69
CA ASP A 27 -4.50 15.08 -7.36
C ASP A 27 -5.60 15.08 -6.28
N GLY A 28 -5.52 14.13 -5.33
CA GLY A 28 -6.46 13.98 -4.23
C GLY A 28 -7.77 13.24 -4.54
N HIS A 29 -7.89 12.58 -5.71
CA HIS A 29 -9.09 11.86 -6.14
C HIS A 29 -8.81 10.39 -6.47
N LEU A 30 -9.71 9.49 -6.03
CA LEU A 30 -9.69 8.07 -6.37
C LEU A 30 -10.49 7.79 -7.64
N SER A 31 -9.95 6.96 -8.54
CA SER A 31 -10.74 6.43 -9.66
C SER A 31 -11.73 5.35 -9.16
N GLU A 32 -12.83 5.17 -9.89
CA GLU A 32 -13.82 4.12 -9.58
C GLU A 32 -13.18 2.72 -9.61
N THR A 33 -12.27 2.48 -10.55
CA THR A 33 -11.54 1.19 -10.63
C THR A 33 -10.73 0.92 -9.36
N VAL A 34 -10.05 1.92 -8.81
CA VAL A 34 -9.30 1.79 -7.55
C VAL A 34 -10.24 1.49 -6.39
N LYS A 35 -11.39 2.17 -6.31
CA LYS A 35 -12.42 1.92 -5.28
C LYS A 35 -12.94 0.48 -5.34
N GLU A 36 -13.26 -0.02 -6.53
CA GLU A 36 -13.72 -1.40 -6.75
C GLU A 36 -12.67 -2.42 -6.31
N LEU A 37 -11.39 -2.22 -6.67
CA LEU A 37 -10.30 -3.11 -6.29
C LEU A 37 -10.07 -3.13 -4.77
N ILE A 38 -10.16 -1.98 -4.11
CA ILE A 38 -10.07 -1.87 -2.64
C ILE A 38 -11.23 -2.64 -1.99
N CYS A 39 -12.45 -2.46 -2.48
CA CYS A 39 -13.62 -3.21 -1.98
C CYS A 39 -13.45 -4.73 -2.14
N GLU A 40 -12.86 -5.19 -3.24
CA GLU A 40 -12.63 -6.61 -3.44
C GLU A 40 -11.56 -7.16 -2.47
N ILE A 41 -10.45 -6.45 -2.30
CA ILE A 41 -9.37 -6.85 -1.38
C ILE A 41 -9.82 -6.83 0.08
N SER A 42 -10.70 -5.92 0.47
CA SER A 42 -11.21 -5.81 1.84
C SER A 42 -12.01 -7.02 2.31
N LYS A 43 -12.40 -7.91 1.40
CA LYS A 43 -13.03 -9.19 1.75
C LYS A 43 -12.05 -10.17 2.38
N GLU A 44 -10.74 -9.99 2.16
CA GLU A 44 -9.69 -10.87 2.66
C GLU A 44 -8.68 -10.18 3.60
N LEU A 45 -8.47 -8.87 3.45
CA LEU A 45 -7.53 -8.08 4.22
C LEU A 45 -8.22 -6.88 4.87
N GLU A 46 -7.82 -6.55 6.09
CA GLU A 46 -8.18 -5.28 6.71
C GLU A 46 -7.37 -4.15 6.07
N VAL A 47 -8.06 -3.14 5.51
CA VAL A 47 -7.42 -2.09 4.70
C VAL A 47 -7.32 -0.79 5.49
N PHE A 48 -6.12 -0.24 5.54
CA PHE A 48 -5.81 1.06 6.14
C PHE A 48 -5.37 2.04 5.04
N VAL A 49 -5.93 3.25 5.05
CA VAL A 49 -5.46 4.37 4.24
C VAL A 49 -4.74 5.35 5.16
N LEU A 50 -3.47 5.63 4.86
CA LEU A 50 -2.55 6.40 5.70
C LEU A 50 -2.16 7.69 4.98
N THR A 51 -2.56 8.85 5.51
CA THR A 51 -2.35 10.11 4.80
C THR A 51 -2.09 11.30 5.73
N ALA A 52 -1.28 12.24 5.25
CA ALA A 52 -1.23 13.59 5.80
C ALA A 52 -2.35 14.49 5.22
N ASP A 53 -3.18 13.95 4.33
CA ASP A 53 -4.33 14.59 3.68
C ASP A 53 -4.05 16.00 3.14
N THR A 54 -2.97 16.12 2.36
CA THR A 54 -2.49 17.40 1.80
C THR A 54 -3.56 18.15 0.99
N HIS A 55 -4.46 17.43 0.32
CA HIS A 55 -5.55 17.99 -0.48
C HIS A 55 -6.86 18.18 0.31
N GLY A 56 -6.98 17.62 1.54
CA GLY A 56 -8.20 17.69 2.35
C GLY A 56 -9.38 16.91 1.78
N THR A 57 -9.13 15.91 0.93
CA THR A 57 -10.17 15.13 0.21
C THR A 57 -10.30 13.70 0.70
N ALA A 58 -9.33 13.18 1.45
CA ALA A 58 -9.25 11.77 1.82
C ALA A 58 -10.50 11.27 2.55
N ALA A 59 -11.04 12.04 3.49
CA ALA A 59 -12.22 11.66 4.24
C ALA A 59 -13.44 11.43 3.33
N LYS A 60 -13.67 12.35 2.37
CA LYS A 60 -14.77 12.27 1.42
C LYS A 60 -14.60 11.11 0.44
N GLU A 61 -13.40 10.95 -0.10
CA GLU A 61 -13.09 9.91 -1.10
C GLU A 61 -13.15 8.49 -0.50
N CYS A 62 -12.87 8.35 0.81
CA CYS A 62 -12.88 7.07 1.51
C CYS A 62 -14.19 6.78 2.26
N ASP A 63 -15.17 7.68 2.29
CA ASP A 63 -16.37 7.62 3.14
C ASP A 63 -17.19 6.33 2.92
N GLU A 64 -17.31 5.89 1.67
CA GLU A 64 -18.07 4.68 1.29
C GLU A 64 -17.19 3.42 1.15
N LEU A 65 -15.87 3.53 1.43
CA LEU A 65 -14.97 2.41 1.28
C LEU A 65 -14.83 1.62 2.60
N PRO A 66 -14.68 0.30 2.54
CA PRO A 66 -14.44 -0.54 3.71
C PRO A 66 -12.97 -0.43 4.18
N VAL A 67 -12.56 0.77 4.55
CA VAL A 67 -11.19 1.08 4.96
C VAL A 67 -11.16 1.83 6.29
N THR A 68 -10.06 1.71 7.02
CA THR A 68 -9.76 2.55 8.18
C THR A 68 -8.86 3.69 7.75
N LEU A 69 -9.40 4.91 7.69
CA LEU A 69 -8.62 6.11 7.38
C LEU A 69 -7.86 6.59 8.63
N LYS A 70 -6.56 6.78 8.49
CA LYS A 70 -5.66 7.36 9.50
C LYS A 70 -5.03 8.63 8.96
N THR A 71 -5.33 9.77 9.58
CA THR A 71 -4.73 11.07 9.24
C THR A 71 -3.74 11.51 10.32
N PHE A 72 -2.67 12.17 9.92
CA PHE A 72 -1.60 12.64 10.80
C PHE A 72 -0.94 13.92 10.25
N PRO A 73 -0.20 14.69 11.08
CA PRO A 73 0.49 15.89 10.62
C PRO A 73 1.56 15.60 9.57
N THR A 74 1.66 16.46 8.56
CA THR A 74 2.58 16.30 7.42
C THR A 74 4.05 16.20 7.82
N PHE A 75 4.48 16.97 8.83
CA PHE A 75 5.90 17.06 9.21
C PHE A 75 6.49 15.77 9.80
N ASN A 76 5.68 14.82 10.23
CA ASN A 76 6.13 13.56 10.84
C ASN A 76 5.49 12.31 10.20
N ALA A 77 4.98 12.43 9.00
CA ALA A 77 4.23 11.37 8.30
C ALA A 77 4.99 10.03 8.25
N MET A 78 6.30 10.05 7.98
CA MET A 78 7.13 8.84 7.91
C MET A 78 7.11 8.03 9.22
N ASN A 79 7.26 8.70 10.36
CA ASN A 79 7.27 8.04 11.67
C ASN A 79 5.88 7.55 12.06
N HIS A 80 4.83 8.32 11.79
CA HIS A 80 3.45 7.88 12.05
C HIS A 80 3.09 6.62 11.27
N LYS A 81 3.48 6.54 9.98
CA LYS A 81 3.30 5.33 9.18
C LYS A 81 4.07 4.13 9.75
N LEU A 82 5.31 4.36 10.21
CA LEU A 82 6.12 3.32 10.86
C LEU A 82 5.49 2.84 12.17
N GLU A 83 4.99 3.74 13.01
CA GLU A 83 4.31 3.41 14.25
C GLU A 83 3.06 2.54 14.00
N ILE A 84 2.26 2.90 12.99
CA ILE A 84 1.05 2.15 12.62
C ILE A 84 1.41 0.73 12.18
N ILE A 85 2.35 0.56 11.25
CA ILE A 85 2.72 -0.79 10.79
C ILE A 85 3.33 -1.65 11.90
N ASN A 86 4.13 -1.06 12.77
CA ASN A 86 4.72 -1.77 13.91
C ASN A 86 3.64 -2.23 14.92
N SER A 87 2.58 -1.45 15.11
CA SER A 87 1.46 -1.83 15.98
C SER A 87 0.65 -3.02 15.46
N LEU A 88 0.71 -3.28 14.14
CA LEU A 88 0.01 -4.37 13.47
C LEU A 88 0.89 -5.62 13.27
N ASP A 89 2.16 -5.59 13.68
CA ASP A 89 3.21 -6.53 13.28
C ASP A 89 3.43 -6.53 11.75
N GLY A 90 4.44 -5.78 11.31
CA GLY A 90 4.74 -5.56 9.88
C GLY A 90 4.86 -6.84 9.06
N SER A 91 5.21 -7.98 9.68
CA SER A 91 5.30 -9.28 8.98
C SER A 91 3.97 -9.74 8.38
N TYR A 92 2.84 -9.30 8.95
CA TYR A 92 1.49 -9.58 8.44
C TYR A 92 0.94 -8.48 7.53
N CYS A 93 1.75 -7.46 7.21
CA CYS A 93 1.33 -6.30 6.44
C CYS A 93 1.82 -6.35 5.00
N CYS A 94 0.96 -5.95 4.07
CA CYS A 94 1.36 -5.43 2.76
C CYS A 94 1.30 -3.91 2.81
N ALA A 95 2.40 -3.23 2.42
CA ALA A 95 2.47 -1.78 2.36
C ALA A 95 2.64 -1.31 0.91
N ILE A 96 1.84 -0.34 0.48
CA ILE A 96 1.89 0.24 -0.88
C ILE A 96 2.03 1.75 -0.76
N GLY A 97 3.02 2.31 -1.46
CA GLY A 97 3.31 3.73 -1.46
C GLY A 97 4.12 4.19 -2.66
N ASN A 98 4.34 5.52 -2.77
CA ASN A 98 5.16 6.12 -3.82
C ASN A 98 6.22 7.09 -3.25
N GLY A 99 6.01 7.61 -2.06
CA GLY A 99 6.74 8.73 -1.51
C GLY A 99 7.92 8.37 -0.60
N ARG A 100 8.73 9.37 -0.29
CA ARG A 100 9.82 9.24 0.68
C ARG A 100 9.29 8.88 2.08
N ASN A 101 8.11 9.37 2.44
CA ASN A 101 7.46 9.11 3.73
C ASN A 101 6.96 7.67 3.88
N ASP A 102 6.97 6.85 2.81
CA ASP A 102 6.60 5.44 2.82
C ASP A 102 7.78 4.49 3.07
N VAL A 103 9.03 4.99 2.99
CA VAL A 103 10.23 4.16 3.00
C VAL A 103 10.31 3.28 4.26
N LEU A 104 10.08 3.86 5.44
CA LEU A 104 10.18 3.09 6.69
C LEU A 104 9.03 2.09 6.85
N MET A 105 7.81 2.46 6.47
CA MET A 105 6.66 1.56 6.46
C MET A 105 6.90 0.38 5.51
N CYS A 106 7.34 0.65 4.28
CA CYS A 106 7.61 -0.38 3.29
C CYS A 106 8.78 -1.30 3.70
N TYR A 107 9.80 -0.75 4.36
CA TYR A 107 10.91 -1.56 4.90
C TYR A 107 10.45 -2.51 6.01
N ALA A 108 9.52 -2.08 6.86
CA ALA A 108 8.99 -2.89 7.96
C ALA A 108 7.95 -3.93 7.51
N ALA A 109 7.42 -3.82 6.28
CA ALA A 109 6.35 -4.69 5.78
C ALA A 109 6.83 -6.08 5.35
N GLY A 110 6.01 -7.09 5.59
CA GLY A 110 6.19 -8.44 5.05
C GLY A 110 6.18 -8.49 3.51
N LEU A 111 5.34 -7.63 2.90
CA LEU A 111 5.35 -7.34 1.47
C LEU A 111 5.28 -5.84 1.27
N SER A 112 6.13 -5.28 0.40
CA SER A 112 6.08 -3.86 0.03
C SER A 112 6.06 -3.69 -1.49
N ILE A 113 5.20 -2.78 -1.96
CA ILE A 113 5.03 -2.47 -3.38
C ILE A 113 5.19 -0.96 -3.58
N CYS A 114 6.12 -0.57 -4.45
CA CYS A 114 6.29 0.82 -4.88
C CYS A 114 5.47 1.07 -6.15
N VAL A 115 4.70 2.16 -6.15
CA VAL A 115 3.91 2.59 -7.31
C VAL A 115 4.64 3.72 -8.03
N MET A 116 4.94 3.53 -9.32
CA MET A 116 5.52 4.55 -10.21
C MET A 116 4.41 5.33 -10.94
N GLY A 117 3.47 5.90 -10.19
CA GLY A 117 2.34 6.62 -10.76
C GLY A 117 2.70 7.95 -11.42
N GLU A 118 1.68 8.71 -11.84
CA GLU A 118 1.83 9.99 -12.55
C GLU A 118 2.50 11.08 -11.70
N GLU A 119 2.35 11.02 -10.38
CA GLU A 119 3.07 11.91 -9.45
C GLU A 119 4.53 11.49 -9.21
N GLY A 120 4.98 10.40 -9.84
CA GLY A 120 6.31 9.85 -9.69
C GLY A 120 6.49 9.02 -8.40
N CYS A 121 7.71 8.54 -8.18
CA CYS A 121 8.05 7.81 -6.97
C CYS A 121 9.47 8.11 -6.46
N CYS A 122 9.65 7.98 -5.17
CA CYS A 122 10.94 8.19 -4.51
C CYS A 122 11.91 7.05 -4.85
N SER A 123 13.08 7.37 -5.44
CA SER A 123 14.09 6.37 -5.81
C SER A 123 14.53 5.48 -4.64
N LYS A 124 14.57 6.04 -3.43
CA LYS A 124 14.89 5.27 -2.22
C LYS A 124 13.81 4.25 -1.88
N LEU A 125 12.54 4.55 -2.19
CA LEU A 125 11.43 3.61 -2.00
C LEU A 125 11.54 2.45 -2.99
N ILE A 126 11.87 2.71 -4.25
CA ILE A 126 12.10 1.65 -5.26
C ILE A 126 13.15 0.65 -4.74
N GLN A 127 14.27 1.14 -4.20
CA GLN A 127 15.37 0.30 -3.70
C GLN A 127 15.01 -0.52 -2.46
N ASN A 128 13.99 -0.11 -1.71
CA ASN A 128 13.57 -0.75 -0.46
C ASN A 128 12.23 -1.48 -0.56
N SER A 129 11.67 -1.62 -1.76
CA SER A 129 10.43 -2.33 -2.00
C SER A 129 10.68 -3.71 -2.60
N HIS A 130 9.82 -4.69 -2.27
CA HIS A 130 9.91 -6.04 -2.83
C HIS A 130 9.52 -6.06 -4.31
N VAL A 131 8.56 -5.20 -4.71
CA VAL A 131 8.06 -5.08 -6.09
C VAL A 131 7.85 -3.62 -6.42
N THR A 132 8.09 -3.25 -7.68
CA THR A 132 7.75 -1.93 -8.23
C THR A 132 6.80 -2.13 -9.41
N VAL A 133 5.71 -1.38 -9.44
CA VAL A 133 4.66 -1.44 -10.46
C VAL A 133 4.38 -0.07 -11.07
N LYS A 134 3.73 -0.06 -12.23
CA LYS A 134 3.45 1.19 -12.98
C LYS A 134 2.26 1.97 -12.43
N SER A 135 1.28 1.29 -11.84
CA SER A 135 0.06 1.93 -11.31
C SER A 135 -0.44 1.23 -10.06
N ILE A 136 -1.33 1.90 -9.34
CA ILE A 136 -1.96 1.33 -8.15
C ILE A 136 -2.85 0.13 -8.49
N GLU A 137 -3.54 0.15 -9.63
CA GLU A 137 -4.35 -0.98 -10.09
C GLU A 137 -3.47 -2.21 -10.25
N ASN A 138 -2.26 -2.06 -10.82
CA ASN A 138 -1.31 -3.16 -10.93
C ASN A 138 -0.89 -3.70 -9.55
N ALA A 139 -0.67 -2.82 -8.57
CA ALA A 139 -0.32 -3.22 -7.22
C ALA A 139 -1.43 -4.04 -6.56
N LEU A 140 -2.68 -3.54 -6.62
CA LEU A 140 -3.85 -4.20 -6.04
C LEU A 140 -4.14 -5.53 -6.76
N GLU A 141 -4.00 -5.58 -8.09
CA GLU A 141 -4.16 -6.81 -8.85
C GLU A 141 -3.13 -7.90 -8.51
N LEU A 142 -1.91 -7.56 -8.06
CA LEU A 142 -0.94 -8.56 -7.60
C LEU A 142 -1.47 -9.32 -6.37
N LEU A 143 -2.22 -8.68 -5.49
CA LEU A 143 -2.84 -9.32 -4.33
C LEU A 143 -4.05 -10.18 -4.73
N LEU A 144 -4.89 -9.69 -5.64
CA LEU A 144 -6.06 -10.43 -6.15
C LEU A 144 -5.67 -11.58 -7.10
N LYS A 145 -4.50 -11.49 -7.74
CA LYS A 145 -3.98 -12.48 -8.69
C LYS A 145 -2.59 -12.97 -8.24
N PRO A 146 -2.48 -13.66 -7.08
CA PRO A 146 -1.19 -13.96 -6.43
C PRO A 146 -0.20 -14.73 -7.29
N LYS A 147 -0.66 -15.47 -8.31
CA LYS A 147 0.22 -16.13 -9.27
C LYS A 147 1.16 -15.16 -10.02
N ARG A 148 0.72 -13.90 -10.22
CA ARG A 148 1.58 -12.85 -10.82
C ARG A 148 2.70 -12.43 -9.87
N LEU A 149 2.35 -12.22 -8.60
CA LEU A 149 3.32 -11.89 -7.54
C LEU A 149 4.34 -13.02 -7.35
N ILE A 150 3.88 -14.27 -7.31
CA ILE A 150 4.73 -15.46 -7.22
C ILE A 150 5.70 -15.51 -8.40
N ALA A 151 5.22 -15.30 -9.63
CA ALA A 151 6.07 -15.32 -10.83
C ALA A 151 7.17 -14.25 -10.79
N THR A 152 6.90 -13.10 -10.16
CA THR A 152 7.86 -12.00 -10.04
C THR A 152 8.91 -12.23 -8.96
N LEU A 153 8.52 -12.85 -7.82
CA LEU A 153 9.36 -12.95 -6.62
C LEU A 153 10.02 -14.32 -6.40
N ARG A 154 9.60 -15.37 -7.12
CA ARG A 154 10.22 -16.69 -7.01
C ARG A 154 11.70 -16.66 -7.45
N GLY A 155 12.57 -17.33 -6.74
CA GLY A 155 14.01 -17.48 -7.04
C GLY A 155 14.41 -18.92 -7.27
#